data_4ceb995ee218d2f625ce3cfd7af689af
#
_entry.id   4ceb995ee218d2f625ce3cfd7af689af
#
_cell.length_a   1.000
_cell.length_b   1.000
_cell.length_c   1.000
_cell.angle_alpha   90.00
_cell.angle_beta   90.00
_cell.angle_gamma   90.00
#
_symmetry.space_group_name_H-M   'P 1'
#
loop_
_entity.id
_entity.type
_entity.pdbx_description
1 polymer ?
#
loop_
_entity_poly.entity_id
_entity_poly.type
_entity_poly.pdbx_seq_one_letter_code
_entity_poly.pdbx_strand_id
1 'polypeptide(L)'
;MTYATLMAHLDVCHTNAAVLDATERLAAQFDAKVIGIAACQPMQIVGSDGYIAGEAMVACRDESEREMREAEATFRASFSSSGRLVKWRAAVTDLALSDFIARQARSADLVVTCVRPAAAFEHAKHVSIGDMVMRMGRPVLIIPDHHAARFDRIVIAWKDSREARRAASDALPLLKRADYVCVVEIAAAAELESATSRVHDVVAWLLTHGVKAIAIAQPSEGGVSDQLEVILAEHKADLVVAGAYGHSRLREWAFGGVTDYLLCGSRLAFLSH
;
A
#
# COMPACT_ATOMS: atom_id res chain seq x y z
N MET A 1 -2.37 4.81 -19.77
CA MET A 1 -3.07 4.76 -18.47
C MET A 1 -2.43 5.79 -17.55
N THR A 2 -3.21 6.44 -16.71
CA THR A 2 -2.76 7.38 -15.67
C THR A 2 -3.64 7.16 -14.44
N TYR A 3 -3.20 7.64 -13.27
CA TYR A 3 -4.06 7.68 -12.09
C TYR A 3 -4.90 8.96 -12.15
N ALA A 4 -6.20 8.82 -12.35
CA ALA A 4 -7.13 9.95 -12.37
C ALA A 4 -7.68 10.32 -10.98
N THR A 5 -7.67 9.34 -10.06
CA THR A 5 -8.17 9.52 -8.70
C THR A 5 -7.30 8.74 -7.70
N LEU A 6 -6.72 9.46 -6.75
CA LEU A 6 -5.98 8.90 -5.62
C LEU A 6 -6.86 8.89 -4.37
N MET A 7 -6.69 7.89 -3.52
CA MET A 7 -7.31 7.84 -2.21
C MET A 7 -6.22 7.81 -1.14
N ALA A 8 -6.18 8.81 -0.27
CA ALA A 8 -5.30 8.86 0.89
C ALA A 8 -6.03 8.29 2.11
N HIS A 9 -5.55 7.15 2.62
CA HIS A 9 -6.03 6.59 3.88
C HIS A 9 -5.26 7.22 5.04
N LEU A 10 -5.98 7.91 5.91
CA LEU A 10 -5.45 8.58 7.09
C LEU A 10 -5.75 7.78 8.35
N ASP A 11 -4.72 7.51 9.11
CA ASP A 11 -4.81 6.97 10.44
C ASP A 11 -5.25 8.08 11.42
N VAL A 12 -6.30 7.84 12.19
CA VAL A 12 -6.84 8.87 13.11
C VAL A 12 -6.02 9.03 14.38
N CYS A 13 -5.17 8.07 14.72
CA CYS A 13 -4.35 8.08 15.93
C CYS A 13 -2.94 8.65 15.72
N HIS A 14 -2.52 8.83 14.48
CA HIS A 14 -1.12 9.13 14.16
C HIS A 14 -0.98 10.28 13.15
N THR A 15 0.25 10.77 13.01
CA THR A 15 0.55 11.78 11.98
C THR A 15 0.47 11.15 10.59
N ASN A 16 -0.08 11.86 9.63
CA ASN A 16 -0.24 11.38 8.24
C ASN A 16 0.64 12.13 7.25
N ALA A 17 1.69 12.82 7.75
CA ALA A 17 2.50 13.73 6.93
C ALA A 17 3.10 13.03 5.70
N ALA A 18 3.68 11.83 5.85
CA ALA A 18 4.28 11.08 4.75
C ALA A 18 3.23 10.66 3.69
N VAL A 19 2.05 10.20 4.11
CA VAL A 19 0.94 9.84 3.22
C VAL A 19 0.43 11.06 2.46
N LEU A 20 0.29 12.19 3.14
CA LEU A 20 -0.20 13.43 2.54
C LEU A 20 0.80 14.01 1.55
N ASP A 21 2.11 14.08 1.90
CA ASP A 21 3.17 14.52 0.99
C ASP A 21 3.25 13.65 -0.27
N ALA A 22 3.27 12.34 -0.10
CA ALA A 22 3.28 11.41 -1.23
C ALA A 22 2.04 11.55 -2.12
N THR A 23 0.86 11.69 -1.52
CA THR A 23 -0.40 11.86 -2.26
C THR A 23 -0.42 13.18 -3.02
N GLU A 24 0.06 14.27 -2.42
CA GLU A 24 0.14 15.58 -3.08
C GLU A 24 1.07 15.54 -4.29
N ARG A 25 2.28 14.98 -4.13
CA ARG A 25 3.23 14.80 -5.23
C ARG A 25 2.65 13.97 -6.37
N LEU A 26 2.03 12.84 -6.06
CA LEU A 26 1.39 12.00 -7.07
C LEU A 26 0.21 12.72 -7.74
N ALA A 27 -0.61 13.44 -6.96
CA ALA A 27 -1.71 14.22 -7.50
C ALA A 27 -1.22 15.34 -8.43
N ALA A 28 -0.11 16.01 -8.07
CA ALA A 28 0.51 17.00 -8.94
C ALA A 28 1.08 16.37 -10.22
N GLN A 29 1.76 15.22 -10.09
CA GLN A 29 2.41 14.51 -11.17
C GLN A 29 1.42 13.96 -12.22
N PHE A 30 0.24 13.50 -11.78
CA PHE A 30 -0.77 12.85 -12.63
C PHE A 30 -2.00 13.71 -12.90
N ASP A 31 -2.05 14.91 -12.36
CA ASP A 31 -3.25 15.77 -12.35
C ASP A 31 -4.49 15.04 -11.80
N ALA A 32 -4.27 14.27 -10.74
CA ALA A 32 -5.28 13.39 -10.16
C ALA A 32 -6.17 14.13 -9.15
N LYS A 33 -7.44 13.69 -9.08
CA LYS A 33 -8.34 14.05 -7.97
C LYS A 33 -7.92 13.31 -6.71
N VAL A 34 -8.21 13.89 -5.55
CA VAL A 34 -7.84 13.28 -4.27
C VAL A 34 -9.08 13.06 -3.40
N ILE A 35 -9.15 11.86 -2.81
CA ILE A 35 -10.15 11.48 -1.81
C ILE A 35 -9.39 11.15 -0.53
N GLY A 36 -9.63 11.88 0.55
CA GLY A 36 -9.20 11.49 1.89
C GLY A 36 -10.21 10.52 2.51
N ILE A 37 -9.72 9.52 3.21
CA ILE A 37 -10.57 8.59 3.95
C ILE A 37 -10.00 8.30 5.32
N ALA A 38 -10.87 8.29 6.34
CA ALA A 38 -10.58 7.82 7.68
C ALA A 38 -11.76 7.00 8.21
N ALA A 39 -11.49 6.01 9.04
CA ALA A 39 -12.53 5.23 9.68
C ALA A 39 -12.06 4.69 11.02
N CYS A 40 -12.99 4.51 11.95
CA CYS A 40 -12.77 3.80 13.19
C CYS A 40 -13.99 2.93 13.52
N GLN A 41 -13.78 1.90 14.34
CA GLN A 41 -14.87 1.12 14.92
C GLN A 41 -15.31 1.77 16.24
N PRO A 42 -16.59 1.61 16.63
CA PRO A 42 -17.02 1.99 17.97
C PRO A 42 -16.19 1.23 19.02
N MET A 43 -15.69 1.92 20.03
CA MET A 43 -14.98 1.24 21.11
C MET A 43 -15.95 0.37 21.90
N GLN A 44 -15.65 -0.92 21.96
CA GLN A 44 -16.42 -1.85 22.80
C GLN A 44 -15.79 -1.86 24.20
N ILE A 45 -16.42 -1.17 25.15
CA ILE A 45 -16.02 -1.22 26.56
C ILE A 45 -16.76 -2.41 27.20
N VAL A 46 -16.05 -3.52 27.35
CA VAL A 46 -16.56 -4.66 28.12
C VAL A 46 -16.16 -4.47 29.59
N GLY A 47 -17.08 -4.00 30.43
CA GLY A 47 -16.87 -3.96 31.86
C GLY A 47 -16.87 -5.38 32.44
N SER A 48 -16.13 -5.61 33.52
CA SER A 48 -16.09 -6.91 34.23
C SER A 48 -17.46 -7.39 34.69
N ASP A 49 -18.43 -6.50 34.83
CA ASP A 49 -19.77 -6.76 35.31
C ASP A 49 -20.85 -6.71 34.22
N GLY A 50 -20.44 -6.66 32.94
CA GLY A 50 -21.36 -6.61 31.80
C GLY A 50 -22.15 -5.29 31.66
N TYR A 51 -21.92 -4.32 32.53
CA TYR A 51 -22.56 -3.01 32.49
C TYR A 51 -21.68 -2.02 31.74
N ILE A 52 -22.16 -1.60 30.56
CA ILE A 52 -21.51 -0.55 29.78
C ILE A 52 -22.03 0.79 30.32
N ALA A 53 -21.15 1.60 30.91
CA ALA A 53 -21.52 2.94 31.29
C ALA A 53 -21.83 3.77 30.04
N GLY A 54 -23.09 4.12 29.82
CA GLY A 54 -23.53 4.86 28.63
C GLY A 54 -22.74 6.16 28.40
N GLU A 55 -22.33 6.83 29.49
CA GLU A 55 -21.49 8.02 29.44
C GLU A 55 -20.11 7.74 28.85
N ALA A 56 -19.48 6.60 29.15
CA ALA A 56 -18.19 6.22 28.60
C ALA A 56 -18.27 5.94 27.09
N MET A 57 -19.36 5.32 26.62
CA MET A 57 -19.60 5.11 25.18
C MET A 57 -19.75 6.44 24.43
N VAL A 58 -20.51 7.38 25.00
CA VAL A 58 -20.67 8.73 24.41
C VAL A 58 -19.33 9.44 24.34
N ALA A 59 -18.57 9.43 25.43
CA ALA A 59 -17.23 10.08 25.45
C ALA A 59 -16.27 9.48 24.43
N CYS A 60 -16.25 8.15 24.28
CA CYS A 60 -15.40 7.48 23.26
C CYS A 60 -15.83 7.81 21.82
N ARG A 61 -17.14 7.94 21.59
CA ARG A 61 -17.65 8.32 20.28
C ARG A 61 -17.28 9.79 19.95
N ASP A 62 -17.49 10.70 20.90
CA ASP A 62 -17.14 12.11 20.73
C ASP A 62 -15.65 12.30 20.45
N GLU A 63 -14.80 11.51 21.13
CA GLU A 63 -13.36 11.48 20.89
C GLU A 63 -13.03 11.01 19.47
N SER A 64 -13.60 9.89 19.04
CA SER A 64 -13.40 9.37 17.67
C SER A 64 -13.87 10.36 16.60
N GLU A 65 -14.98 11.03 16.82
CA GLU A 65 -15.49 12.07 15.92
C GLU A 65 -14.56 13.31 15.90
N ARG A 66 -13.97 13.66 17.04
CA ARG A 66 -12.98 14.74 17.13
C ARG A 66 -11.72 14.40 16.33
N GLU A 67 -11.15 13.23 16.53
CA GLU A 67 -9.95 12.76 15.81
C GLU A 67 -10.19 12.74 14.29
N MET A 68 -11.36 12.28 13.85
CA MET A 68 -11.72 12.30 12.42
C MET A 68 -11.84 13.73 11.87
N ARG A 69 -12.37 14.70 12.65
CA ARG A 69 -12.40 16.10 12.25
C ARG A 69 -11.00 16.70 12.15
N GLU A 70 -10.10 16.35 13.06
CA GLU A 70 -8.69 16.78 13.02
C GLU A 70 -7.96 16.21 11.81
N ALA A 71 -8.19 14.93 11.50
CA ALA A 71 -7.65 14.30 10.30
C ALA A 71 -8.18 14.97 9.02
N GLU A 72 -9.47 15.32 8.96
CA GLU A 72 -10.04 16.07 7.84
C GLU A 72 -9.42 17.46 7.70
N ALA A 73 -9.27 18.17 8.81
CA ALA A 73 -8.66 19.51 8.79
C ALA A 73 -7.22 19.47 8.28
N THR A 74 -6.42 18.50 8.75
CA THR A 74 -5.05 18.27 8.30
C THR A 74 -5.01 17.91 6.81
N PHE A 75 -5.89 17.01 6.37
CA PHE A 75 -6.02 16.63 4.95
C PHE A 75 -6.35 17.86 4.08
N ARG A 76 -7.36 18.64 4.43
CA ARG A 76 -7.76 19.82 3.65
C ARG A 76 -6.67 20.88 3.62
N ALA A 77 -5.96 21.09 4.75
CA ALA A 77 -4.85 22.02 4.83
C ALA A 77 -3.70 21.66 3.88
N SER A 78 -3.35 20.35 3.78
CA SER A 78 -2.30 19.87 2.89
C SER A 78 -2.56 20.15 1.40
N PHE A 79 -3.83 20.22 0.98
CA PHE A 79 -4.19 20.46 -0.42
C PHE A 79 -4.69 21.90 -0.67
N SER A 80 -4.70 22.78 0.33
CA SER A 80 -5.25 24.13 0.20
C SER A 80 -4.50 24.99 -0.83
N SER A 81 -3.18 24.85 -0.92
CA SER A 81 -2.34 25.61 -1.84
C SER A 81 -2.41 25.13 -3.29
N SER A 82 -2.83 23.89 -3.52
CA SER A 82 -2.84 23.27 -4.84
C SER A 82 -4.06 23.64 -5.71
N GLY A 83 -5.09 24.25 -5.13
CA GLY A 83 -6.37 24.54 -5.79
C GLY A 83 -7.14 23.29 -6.25
N ARG A 84 -6.72 22.09 -5.84
CA ARG A 84 -7.33 20.83 -6.24
C ARG A 84 -8.65 20.59 -5.52
N LEU A 85 -9.62 20.05 -6.26
CA LEU A 85 -10.85 19.56 -5.65
C LEU A 85 -10.56 18.27 -4.88
N VAL A 86 -10.66 18.34 -3.56
CA VAL A 86 -10.52 17.21 -2.67
C VAL A 86 -11.88 16.79 -2.09
N LYS A 87 -12.05 15.50 -1.88
CA LYS A 87 -13.22 14.93 -1.21
C LYS A 87 -12.77 14.29 0.09
N TRP A 88 -13.63 14.34 1.09
CA TRP A 88 -13.41 13.66 2.35
C TRP A 88 -14.50 12.62 2.61
N ARG A 89 -14.11 11.47 3.14
CA ARG A 89 -15.00 10.40 3.58
C ARG A 89 -14.55 9.93 4.94
N ALA A 90 -15.45 9.91 5.90
CA ALA A 90 -15.16 9.37 7.22
C ALA A 90 -16.38 8.63 7.77
N ALA A 91 -16.14 7.61 8.58
CA ALA A 91 -17.19 6.91 9.28
C ALA A 91 -16.72 6.25 10.57
N VAL A 92 -17.59 6.28 11.58
CA VAL A 92 -17.59 5.30 12.67
C VAL A 92 -18.44 4.13 12.19
N THR A 93 -17.89 2.92 12.10
CA THR A 93 -18.56 1.77 11.46
C THR A 93 -18.34 0.48 12.23
N ASP A 94 -19.36 -0.37 12.27
CA ASP A 94 -19.25 -1.72 12.83
C ASP A 94 -18.61 -2.72 11.86
N LEU A 95 -18.38 -2.31 10.60
CA LEU A 95 -17.67 -3.14 9.64
C LEU A 95 -16.18 -3.25 10.00
N ALA A 96 -15.52 -4.31 9.58
CA ALA A 96 -14.06 -4.33 9.56
C ALA A 96 -13.56 -3.13 8.75
N LEU A 97 -12.58 -2.39 9.29
CA LEU A 97 -12.10 -1.14 8.67
C LEU A 97 -11.55 -1.37 7.26
N SER A 98 -10.86 -2.50 7.06
CA SER A 98 -10.40 -2.93 5.73
C SER A 98 -11.54 -3.12 4.73
N ASP A 99 -12.69 -3.66 5.16
CA ASP A 99 -13.88 -3.81 4.31
C ASP A 99 -14.52 -2.46 3.98
N PHE A 100 -14.62 -1.57 4.96
CA PHE A 100 -15.15 -0.23 4.73
C PHE A 100 -14.30 0.53 3.72
N ILE A 101 -12.99 0.57 3.93
CA ILE A 101 -12.06 1.27 3.03
C ILE A 101 -12.07 0.65 1.63
N ALA A 102 -12.05 -0.68 1.53
CA ALA A 102 -12.13 -1.38 0.24
C ALA A 102 -13.39 -1.01 -0.55
N ARG A 103 -14.56 -0.95 0.12
CA ARG A 103 -15.79 -0.50 -0.53
C ARG A 103 -15.73 0.95 -1.01
N GLN A 104 -15.02 1.82 -0.29
CA GLN A 104 -14.86 3.21 -0.67
C GLN A 104 -13.84 3.40 -1.82
N ALA A 105 -12.87 2.50 -1.93
CA ALA A 105 -11.82 2.55 -2.96
C ALA A 105 -12.32 2.21 -4.38
N ARG A 106 -13.59 1.80 -4.56
CA ARG A 106 -14.17 1.50 -5.89
C ARG A 106 -14.03 2.64 -6.91
N SER A 107 -13.90 3.88 -6.44
CA SER A 107 -13.75 5.09 -7.26
C SER A 107 -12.33 5.67 -7.25
N ALA A 108 -11.35 4.91 -6.77
CA ALA A 108 -9.93 5.29 -6.80
C ALA A 108 -9.15 4.37 -7.74
N ASP A 109 -8.06 4.90 -8.29
CA ASP A 109 -7.13 4.14 -9.13
C ASP A 109 -5.94 3.63 -8.32
N LEU A 110 -5.60 4.32 -7.22
CA LEU A 110 -4.52 3.99 -6.31
C LEU A 110 -4.90 4.45 -4.90
N VAL A 111 -4.64 3.59 -3.91
CA VAL A 111 -4.77 3.94 -2.49
C VAL A 111 -3.40 4.14 -1.89
N VAL A 112 -3.20 5.25 -1.19
CA VAL A 112 -1.95 5.60 -0.50
C VAL A 112 -2.18 5.46 0.99
N THR A 113 -1.33 4.72 1.66
CA THR A 113 -1.44 4.45 3.11
C THR A 113 -0.07 4.29 3.75
N CYS A 114 -0.04 4.24 5.07
CA CYS A 114 1.14 3.90 5.86
C CYS A 114 0.86 2.64 6.67
N VAL A 115 1.86 1.77 6.83
CA VAL A 115 1.79 0.65 7.77
C VAL A 115 2.36 1.09 9.11
N ARG A 116 1.62 0.79 10.16
CA ARG A 116 2.06 1.01 11.54
C ARG A 116 1.72 -0.19 12.40
N PRO A 117 2.58 -0.51 13.38
CA PRO A 117 2.23 -1.51 14.37
C PRO A 117 1.04 -1.01 15.20
N ALA A 118 0.03 -1.86 15.37
CA ALA A 118 -1.08 -1.55 16.26
C ALA A 118 -0.59 -1.54 17.71
N ALA A 119 -0.82 -0.45 18.45
CA ALA A 119 -0.69 -0.46 19.88
C ALA A 119 -1.82 -1.28 20.54
N ALA A 120 -1.59 -1.82 21.72
CA ALA A 120 -2.50 -2.78 22.37
C ALA A 120 -3.95 -2.24 22.56
N PHE A 121 -4.13 -0.92 22.58
CA PHE A 121 -5.45 -0.27 22.76
C PHE A 121 -6.04 0.38 21.51
N GLU A 122 -5.39 0.23 20.34
CA GLU A 122 -5.77 0.89 19.08
C GLU A 122 -6.48 -0.04 18.11
N HIS A 123 -6.83 -1.27 18.50
CA HIS A 123 -7.44 -2.25 17.58
C HIS A 123 -8.70 -1.75 16.89
N ALA A 124 -9.53 -0.93 17.57
CA ALA A 124 -10.73 -0.34 17.00
C ALA A 124 -10.47 0.73 15.92
N LYS A 125 -9.23 1.22 15.82
CA LYS A 125 -8.82 2.28 14.89
C LYS A 125 -7.76 1.79 13.90
N HIS A 126 -7.22 0.59 14.12
CA HIS A 126 -6.15 0.03 13.30
C HIS A 126 -6.69 -0.74 12.10
N VAL A 127 -6.17 -0.41 10.92
CA VAL A 127 -6.52 -1.08 9.65
C VAL A 127 -5.48 -2.15 9.34
N SER A 128 -5.93 -3.39 9.19
CA SER A 128 -5.09 -4.45 8.62
C SER A 128 -4.83 -4.16 7.14
N ILE A 129 -3.63 -3.68 6.82
CA ILE A 129 -3.25 -3.34 5.44
C ILE A 129 -3.21 -4.58 4.56
N GLY A 130 -2.78 -5.73 5.09
CA GLY A 130 -2.83 -7.00 4.38
C GLY A 130 -4.26 -7.38 3.95
N ASP A 131 -5.23 -7.28 4.87
CA ASP A 131 -6.63 -7.53 4.54
C ASP A 131 -7.19 -6.49 3.56
N MET A 132 -6.75 -5.25 3.69
CA MET A 132 -7.12 -4.17 2.78
C MET A 132 -6.65 -4.47 1.35
N VAL A 133 -5.38 -4.85 1.15
CA VAL A 133 -4.81 -5.23 -0.15
C VAL A 133 -5.59 -6.37 -0.78
N MET A 134 -5.91 -7.41 0.01
CA MET A 134 -6.66 -8.59 -0.45
C MET A 134 -8.06 -8.27 -0.94
N ARG A 135 -8.74 -7.29 -0.33
CA ARG A 135 -10.17 -7.01 -0.56
C ARG A 135 -10.42 -5.86 -1.52
N MET A 136 -9.42 -5.00 -1.71
CA MET A 136 -9.62 -3.71 -2.37
C MET A 136 -9.79 -3.82 -3.89
N GLY A 137 -9.15 -4.79 -4.54
CA GLY A 137 -9.15 -4.90 -5.99
C GLY A 137 -8.54 -3.66 -6.68
N ARG A 138 -7.81 -2.85 -5.94
CA ARG A 138 -7.04 -1.68 -6.38
C ARG A 138 -5.63 -1.74 -5.82
N PRO A 139 -4.64 -1.19 -6.50
CA PRO A 139 -3.29 -1.14 -5.98
C PRO A 139 -3.20 -0.28 -4.72
N VAL A 140 -2.31 -0.66 -3.83
CA VAL A 140 -2.01 0.03 -2.59
C VAL A 140 -0.55 0.44 -2.58
N LEU A 141 -0.31 1.73 -2.38
CA LEU A 141 1.01 2.30 -2.16
C LEU A 141 1.23 2.49 -0.67
N ILE A 142 2.20 1.79 -0.13
CA ILE A 142 2.57 1.82 1.28
C ILE A 142 3.75 2.78 1.45
N ILE A 143 3.55 3.82 2.23
CA ILE A 143 4.55 4.85 2.50
C ILE A 143 5.19 4.58 3.86
N PRO A 144 6.53 4.49 3.97
CA PRO A 144 7.22 4.46 5.25
C PRO A 144 7.05 5.80 6.00
N ASP A 145 6.94 5.72 7.32
CA ASP A 145 6.56 6.88 8.17
C ASP A 145 7.56 8.06 8.11
N HIS A 146 8.82 7.80 7.78
CA HIS A 146 9.91 8.80 7.91
C HIS A 146 10.68 9.06 6.61
N HIS A 147 10.20 8.61 5.46
CA HIS A 147 10.89 8.78 4.19
C HIS A 147 10.09 9.61 3.20
N ALA A 148 10.76 10.56 2.55
CA ALA A 148 10.18 11.22 1.38
C ALA A 148 9.98 10.19 0.27
N ALA A 149 8.75 10.01 -0.18
CA ALA A 149 8.43 9.09 -1.27
C ALA A 149 9.11 9.55 -2.56
N ARG A 150 9.93 8.66 -3.16
CA ARG A 150 10.53 8.82 -4.47
C ARG A 150 10.10 7.68 -5.36
N PHE A 151 10.05 7.93 -6.65
CA PHE A 151 9.57 6.98 -7.65
C PHE A 151 10.50 6.91 -8.86
N ASP A 152 11.78 7.30 -8.66
CA ASP A 152 12.75 7.43 -9.73
C ASP A 152 13.38 6.07 -10.08
N ARG A 153 13.56 5.21 -9.08
CA ARG A 153 14.19 3.89 -9.21
C ARG A 153 13.27 2.79 -8.70
N ILE A 154 12.70 2.02 -9.61
CA ILE A 154 11.67 1.04 -9.31
C ILE A 154 12.16 -0.38 -9.58
N VAL A 155 12.04 -1.24 -8.58
CA VAL A 155 12.26 -2.68 -8.73
C VAL A 155 10.91 -3.40 -8.71
N ILE A 156 10.65 -4.20 -9.72
CA ILE A 156 9.52 -5.11 -9.78
C ILE A 156 10.00 -6.47 -9.24
N ALA A 157 9.58 -6.82 -8.03
CA ALA A 157 9.78 -8.15 -7.45
C ALA A 157 8.81 -9.13 -8.12
N TRP A 158 9.33 -9.80 -9.16
CA TRP A 158 8.53 -10.66 -10.02
C TRP A 158 8.44 -12.08 -9.48
N LYS A 159 7.27 -12.63 -9.62
CA LYS A 159 6.99 -14.06 -9.55
C LYS A 159 5.91 -14.35 -10.59
N ASP A 160 5.98 -15.48 -11.28
CA ASP A 160 4.98 -15.80 -12.30
C ASP A 160 3.62 -16.14 -11.67
N SER A 161 2.90 -15.10 -11.27
CA SER A 161 1.58 -15.14 -10.66
C SER A 161 0.67 -14.07 -11.26
N ARG A 162 -0.64 -14.25 -11.11
CA ARG A 162 -1.62 -13.24 -11.56
C ARG A 162 -1.44 -11.89 -10.82
N GLU A 163 -1.09 -11.95 -9.55
CA GLU A 163 -0.91 -10.79 -8.67
C GLU A 163 0.32 -9.97 -9.11
N ALA A 164 1.43 -10.62 -9.46
CA ALA A 164 2.60 -9.93 -9.98
C ALA A 164 2.34 -9.30 -11.35
N ARG A 165 1.64 -10.01 -12.25
CA ARG A 165 1.20 -9.45 -13.54
C ARG A 165 0.32 -8.23 -13.35
N ARG A 166 -0.62 -8.30 -12.39
CA ARG A 166 -1.49 -7.19 -12.05
C ARG A 166 -0.71 -6.02 -11.48
N ALA A 167 0.19 -6.27 -10.50
CA ALA A 167 1.02 -5.23 -9.91
C ALA A 167 1.87 -4.48 -10.95
N ALA A 168 2.51 -5.20 -11.86
CA ALA A 168 3.26 -4.60 -12.97
C ALA A 168 2.36 -3.74 -13.88
N SER A 169 1.15 -4.21 -14.20
CA SER A 169 0.19 -3.47 -15.01
C SER A 169 -0.34 -2.23 -14.31
N ASP A 170 -0.72 -2.35 -13.03
CA ASP A 170 -1.25 -1.25 -12.22
C ASP A 170 -0.17 -0.18 -11.96
N ALA A 171 1.12 -0.57 -11.91
CA ALA A 171 2.25 0.33 -11.71
C ALA A 171 2.73 1.06 -12.98
N LEU A 172 2.22 0.72 -14.17
CA LEU A 172 2.67 1.32 -15.45
C LEU A 172 2.73 2.86 -15.44
N PRO A 173 1.80 3.61 -14.82
CA PRO A 173 1.91 5.06 -14.77
C PRO A 173 3.17 5.56 -14.04
N LEU A 174 3.60 4.89 -12.96
CA LEU A 174 4.85 5.18 -12.26
C LEU A 174 6.06 4.71 -13.07
N LEU A 175 6.03 3.48 -13.57
CA LEU A 175 7.12 2.88 -14.34
C LEU A 175 7.50 3.70 -15.58
N LYS A 176 6.53 4.33 -16.24
CA LYS A 176 6.76 5.21 -17.40
C LYS A 176 7.50 6.51 -17.07
N ARG A 177 7.55 6.89 -15.82
CA ARG A 177 8.19 8.13 -15.34
C ARG A 177 9.46 7.88 -14.56
N ALA A 178 9.73 6.62 -14.24
CA ALA A 178 10.95 6.23 -13.53
C ALA A 178 12.17 6.35 -14.45
N ASP A 179 13.27 6.81 -13.87
CA ASP A 179 14.58 6.87 -14.54
C ASP A 179 15.20 5.48 -14.68
N TYR A 180 14.84 4.58 -13.76
CA TYR A 180 15.38 3.23 -13.71
C TYR A 180 14.29 2.22 -13.33
N VAL A 181 14.16 1.15 -14.12
CA VAL A 181 13.25 0.04 -13.83
C VAL A 181 14.01 -1.29 -13.95
N CYS A 182 13.85 -2.14 -12.97
CA CYS A 182 14.42 -3.49 -12.96
C CYS A 182 13.35 -4.52 -12.61
N VAL A 183 13.29 -5.62 -13.37
CA VAL A 183 12.45 -6.78 -13.07
C VAL A 183 13.34 -7.87 -12.49
N VAL A 184 13.05 -8.29 -11.27
CA VAL A 184 13.85 -9.26 -10.53
C VAL A 184 13.01 -10.48 -10.18
N GLU A 185 13.48 -11.67 -10.51
CA GLU A 185 12.93 -12.94 -10.04
C GLU A 185 14.00 -13.71 -9.26
N ILE A 186 13.70 -14.06 -8.01
CA ILE A 186 14.51 -14.98 -7.19
C ILE A 186 13.85 -16.34 -7.29
N ALA A 187 14.54 -17.32 -7.88
CA ALA A 187 14.00 -18.64 -8.17
C ALA A 187 14.89 -19.76 -7.64
N ALA A 188 14.34 -20.97 -7.50
CA ALA A 188 15.17 -22.12 -7.21
C ALA A 188 16.24 -22.33 -8.30
N ALA A 189 17.41 -22.82 -7.95
CA ALA A 189 18.51 -23.01 -8.91
C ALA A 189 18.10 -23.86 -10.14
N ALA A 190 17.23 -24.86 -9.94
CA ALA A 190 16.70 -25.70 -11.02
C ALA A 190 15.74 -24.94 -11.97
N GLU A 191 15.20 -23.80 -11.55
CA GLU A 191 14.24 -22.99 -12.32
C GLU A 191 14.86 -21.71 -12.91
N LEU A 192 16.17 -21.51 -12.75
CA LEU A 192 16.84 -20.26 -13.10
C LEU A 192 16.74 -19.91 -14.59
N GLU A 193 16.85 -20.90 -15.47
CA GLU A 193 16.70 -20.71 -16.92
C GLU A 193 15.28 -20.26 -17.27
N SER A 194 14.28 -20.92 -16.69
CA SER A 194 12.86 -20.52 -16.86
C SER A 194 12.58 -19.16 -16.28
N ALA A 195 13.14 -18.83 -15.11
CA ALA A 195 13.02 -17.51 -14.50
C ALA A 195 13.64 -16.42 -15.38
N THR A 196 14.82 -16.70 -15.96
CA THR A 196 15.47 -15.81 -16.92
C THR A 196 14.58 -15.53 -18.13
N SER A 197 13.98 -16.55 -18.70
CA SER A 197 13.03 -16.37 -19.83
C SER A 197 11.83 -15.51 -19.41
N ARG A 198 11.22 -15.79 -18.26
CA ARG A 198 10.05 -15.04 -17.75
C ARG A 198 10.34 -13.55 -17.55
N VAL A 199 11.47 -13.21 -16.92
CA VAL A 199 11.80 -11.78 -16.70
C VAL A 199 12.09 -11.05 -18.01
N HIS A 200 12.68 -11.73 -19.01
CA HIS A 200 12.87 -11.15 -20.33
C HIS A 200 11.54 -10.91 -21.06
N ASP A 201 10.58 -11.82 -20.96
CA ASP A 201 9.23 -11.64 -21.52
C ASP A 201 8.53 -10.44 -20.88
N VAL A 202 8.65 -10.27 -19.56
CA VAL A 202 8.09 -9.12 -18.85
C VAL A 202 8.76 -7.81 -19.28
N VAL A 203 10.08 -7.79 -19.42
CA VAL A 203 10.82 -6.63 -19.92
C VAL A 203 10.42 -6.29 -21.36
N ALA A 204 10.27 -7.28 -22.23
CA ALA A 204 9.76 -7.08 -23.58
C ALA A 204 8.34 -6.50 -23.58
N TRP A 205 7.45 -7.00 -22.72
CA TRP A 205 6.12 -6.45 -22.54
C TRP A 205 6.15 -5.00 -22.02
N LEU A 206 6.98 -4.69 -21.02
CA LEU A 206 7.16 -3.33 -20.50
C LEU A 206 7.62 -2.37 -21.61
N LEU A 207 8.51 -2.83 -22.50
CA LEU A 207 9.01 -2.04 -23.62
C LEU A 207 7.86 -1.67 -24.58
N THR A 208 6.89 -2.55 -24.82
CA THR A 208 5.70 -2.22 -25.65
C THR A 208 4.85 -1.11 -25.04
N HIS A 209 4.95 -0.92 -23.71
CA HIS A 209 4.31 0.18 -22.98
C HIS A 209 5.19 1.44 -22.85
N GLY A 210 6.37 1.45 -23.47
CA GLY A 210 7.31 2.57 -23.42
C GLY A 210 8.17 2.62 -22.15
N VAL A 211 8.23 1.52 -21.39
CA VAL A 211 9.08 1.38 -20.19
C VAL A 211 10.32 0.58 -20.55
N LYS A 212 11.50 1.21 -20.38
CA LYS A 212 12.78 0.52 -20.50
C LYS A 212 13.13 -0.11 -19.15
N ALA A 213 13.35 -1.41 -19.12
CA ALA A 213 13.65 -2.14 -17.90
C ALA A 213 14.83 -3.10 -18.09
N ILE A 214 15.48 -3.48 -16.99
CA ILE A 214 16.53 -4.49 -16.92
C ILE A 214 15.91 -5.78 -16.37
N ALA A 215 16.30 -6.94 -16.93
CA ALA A 215 15.89 -8.25 -16.48
C ALA A 215 17.00 -8.86 -15.59
N ILE A 216 16.63 -9.36 -14.41
CA ILE A 216 17.52 -10.07 -13.49
C ILE A 216 16.80 -11.32 -12.98
N ALA A 217 17.44 -12.47 -13.15
CA ALA A 217 17.06 -13.70 -12.48
C ALA A 217 18.23 -14.16 -11.60
N GLN A 218 17.93 -14.47 -10.35
CA GLN A 218 18.96 -14.93 -9.39
C GLN A 218 18.51 -16.22 -8.70
N PRO A 219 19.47 -17.13 -8.41
CA PRO A 219 19.14 -18.31 -7.61
C PRO A 219 18.82 -17.89 -6.17
N SER A 220 17.88 -18.60 -5.55
CA SER A 220 17.58 -18.41 -4.12
C SER A 220 18.72 -19.01 -3.28
N GLU A 221 19.34 -18.16 -2.47
CA GLU A 221 20.48 -18.53 -1.59
C GLU A 221 20.10 -18.45 -0.11
N GLY A 222 18.83 -18.52 0.25
CA GLY A 222 18.36 -18.43 1.63
C GLY A 222 16.99 -17.77 1.75
N GLY A 223 16.85 -16.83 2.69
CA GLY A 223 15.62 -16.06 2.85
C GLY A 223 15.37 -15.15 1.65
N VAL A 224 14.29 -15.38 0.92
CA VAL A 224 13.97 -14.57 -0.28
C VAL A 224 13.81 -13.07 0.05
N SER A 225 13.30 -12.75 1.24
CA SER A 225 13.14 -11.37 1.70
C SER A 225 14.49 -10.69 1.93
N ASP A 226 15.44 -11.38 2.55
CA ASP A 226 16.78 -10.84 2.82
C ASP A 226 17.55 -10.63 1.53
N GLN A 227 17.45 -11.60 0.61
CA GLN A 227 18.06 -11.50 -0.71
C GLN A 227 17.43 -10.35 -1.54
N LEU A 228 16.12 -10.17 -1.45
CA LEU A 228 15.45 -9.02 -2.08
C LEU A 228 15.96 -7.71 -1.50
N GLU A 229 16.14 -7.61 -0.17
CA GLU A 229 16.67 -6.39 0.46
C GLU A 229 18.08 -6.03 -0.07
N VAL A 230 18.96 -7.01 -0.23
CA VAL A 230 20.29 -6.81 -0.83
C VAL A 230 20.16 -6.27 -2.25
N ILE A 231 19.31 -6.88 -3.08
CA ILE A 231 19.07 -6.44 -4.45
C ILE A 231 18.51 -5.00 -4.49
N LEU A 232 17.56 -4.69 -3.61
CA LEU A 232 16.98 -3.35 -3.52
C LEU A 232 18.06 -2.28 -3.17
N ALA A 233 18.96 -2.64 -2.26
CA ALA A 233 20.07 -1.76 -1.86
C ALA A 233 21.09 -1.57 -3.01
N GLU A 234 21.50 -2.65 -3.69
CA GLU A 234 22.43 -2.61 -4.84
C GLU A 234 21.88 -1.75 -5.97
N HIS A 235 20.58 -1.87 -6.27
CA HIS A 235 19.93 -1.09 -7.30
C HIS A 235 19.46 0.29 -6.84
N LYS A 236 19.68 0.64 -5.56
CA LYS A 236 19.24 1.89 -4.93
C LYS A 236 17.75 2.14 -5.19
N ALA A 237 16.95 1.10 -4.99
CA ALA A 237 15.52 1.15 -5.29
C ALA A 237 14.80 2.09 -4.32
N ASP A 238 14.05 3.02 -4.88
CA ASP A 238 13.15 3.90 -4.13
C ASP A 238 11.82 3.21 -3.86
N LEU A 239 11.33 2.42 -4.83
CA LEU A 239 10.03 1.75 -4.78
C LEU A 239 10.16 0.28 -5.17
N VAL A 240 9.47 -0.58 -4.43
CA VAL A 240 9.26 -1.99 -4.78
C VAL A 240 7.83 -2.19 -5.28
N VAL A 241 7.68 -2.78 -6.45
CA VAL A 241 6.39 -3.23 -7.00
C VAL A 241 6.29 -4.74 -6.85
N ALA A 242 5.27 -5.25 -6.20
CA ALA A 242 5.08 -6.68 -6.01
C ALA A 242 3.61 -7.09 -6.04
N GLY A 243 3.35 -8.32 -6.47
CA GLY A 243 2.08 -8.98 -6.22
C GLY A 243 1.97 -9.39 -4.75
N ALA A 244 0.81 -9.20 -4.16
CA ALA A 244 0.54 -9.58 -2.79
C ALA A 244 -0.23 -10.91 -2.75
N TYR A 245 0.18 -11.83 -1.85
CA TYR A 245 -0.55 -13.07 -1.55
C TYR A 245 -0.82 -14.00 -2.75
N GLY A 246 0.13 -14.16 -3.66
CA GLY A 246 0.02 -14.99 -4.87
C GLY A 246 -0.09 -16.50 -4.61
N HIS A 247 -0.02 -16.94 -3.36
CA HIS A 247 -0.34 -18.31 -2.94
C HIS A 247 -1.57 -18.25 -2.03
N SER A 248 -2.56 -19.12 -2.30
CA SER A 248 -3.78 -19.21 -1.48
C SER A 248 -3.42 -19.32 0.01
N ARG A 249 -4.10 -18.56 0.87
CA ARG A 249 -4.00 -18.62 2.34
C ARG A 249 -4.08 -20.05 2.92
N LEU A 250 -4.61 -21.02 2.18
CA LEU A 250 -4.68 -22.43 2.56
C LEU A 250 -3.31 -23.14 2.63
N ARG A 251 -2.23 -22.53 2.13
CA ARG A 251 -0.84 -22.98 2.32
C ARG A 251 -0.05 -22.09 3.28
N GLU A 252 -0.73 -21.40 4.18
CA GLU A 252 -0.24 -20.38 5.12
C GLU A 252 0.75 -20.86 6.20
N TRP A 253 1.19 -22.09 6.13
CA TRP A 253 2.34 -22.54 6.94
C TRP A 253 3.68 -22.42 6.17
N ALA A 254 3.66 -21.99 4.93
CA ALA A 254 4.85 -21.66 4.15
C ALA A 254 4.80 -20.18 3.74
N PHE A 255 5.13 -19.35 4.68
CA PHE A 255 5.32 -17.92 4.68
C PHE A 255 5.64 -17.30 3.32
N GLY A 256 4.78 -16.41 2.83
CA GLY A 256 5.07 -15.48 1.76
C GLY A 256 5.98 -14.36 2.27
N GLY A 257 7.23 -14.66 2.61
CA GLY A 257 8.15 -13.74 3.28
C GLY A 257 8.27 -12.36 2.64
N VAL A 258 8.12 -12.23 1.32
CA VAL A 258 8.19 -10.94 0.62
C VAL A 258 6.99 -10.03 0.93
N THR A 259 5.76 -10.58 0.91
CA THR A 259 4.57 -9.75 1.22
C THR A 259 4.60 -9.26 2.66
N ASP A 260 4.90 -10.15 3.61
CA ASP A 260 4.99 -9.79 5.03
C ASP A 260 6.13 -8.81 5.29
N TYR A 261 7.28 -9.01 4.64
CA TYR A 261 8.40 -8.07 4.69
C TYR A 261 7.99 -6.66 4.21
N LEU A 262 7.30 -6.57 3.08
CA LEU A 262 6.84 -5.27 2.54
C LEU A 262 5.73 -4.64 3.40
N LEU A 263 4.91 -5.46 4.06
CA LEU A 263 3.89 -5.00 5.00
C LEU A 263 4.44 -4.56 6.36
N CYS A 264 5.72 -4.82 6.68
CA CYS A 264 6.37 -4.24 7.85
C CYS A 264 6.63 -2.74 7.74
N GLY A 265 6.39 -2.11 6.56
CA GLY A 265 6.48 -0.67 6.37
C GLY A 265 7.89 -0.10 6.36
N SER A 266 8.93 -0.93 6.24
CA SER A 266 10.33 -0.48 6.17
C SER A 266 10.70 0.11 4.81
N ARG A 267 9.94 -0.22 3.76
CA ARG A 267 10.16 0.16 2.38
C ARG A 267 8.92 0.76 1.73
N LEU A 268 9.14 1.69 0.80
CA LEU A 268 8.09 2.16 -0.10
C LEU A 268 7.68 0.99 -1.00
N ALA A 269 6.43 0.56 -0.92
CA ALA A 269 5.96 -0.61 -1.62
C ALA A 269 4.63 -0.34 -2.37
N PHE A 270 4.54 -0.87 -3.58
CA PHE A 270 3.32 -0.85 -4.39
C PHE A 270 2.82 -2.29 -4.55
N LEU A 271 1.67 -2.57 -3.99
CA LEU A 271 1.11 -3.92 -3.92
C LEU A 271 -0.22 -4.01 -4.68
N SER A 272 -0.41 -5.11 -5.42
CA SER A 272 -1.70 -5.48 -6.03
C SER A 272 -2.02 -6.95 -5.76
N HIS A 273 -3.32 -7.26 -5.65
CA HIS A 273 -3.82 -8.65 -5.49
C HIS A 273 -4.85 -8.99 -6.58
#